data_b9fd0d15b7a311afa25e0cf1cdf27ab6
#
_entry.id   b9fd0d15b7a311afa25e0cf1cdf27ab6
#
_cell.length_a   1.000
_cell.length_b   1.000
_cell.length_c   1.000
_cell.angle_alpha   90.00
_cell.angle_beta   90.00
_cell.angle_gamma   90.00
#
_symmetry.space_group_name_H-M   'P 1'
#
loop_
_entity.id
_entity.type
_entity.pdbx_description
1 polymer ?
#
loop_
_entity_poly.entity_id
_entity_poly.type
_entity_poly.pdbx_seq_one_letter_code
_entity_poly.pdbx_strand_id
1 'polypeptide(L)'
;DIAYVIKDKEENCLNFTTAGYLRSISDRHGNTLSLKYTNLRIASIADGAGRMTTLAYDTDSAGKANHLIKVTGPDQKSKTFAYTNGCLTSITDIDNSKTTYTYTTTRLLQKIRNVDESEVHYDYYSQNPYRVKKITEYGRGSKEGNSLRLTYGYNSTKFTDRKNRSEILRFDNSGNLLHVHDGFGHAASAR
;
A
#
# COMPACT_ATOMS: atom_id res chain seq x y z
N ASP A 1 -4.74 -26.85 17.13
CA ASP A 1 -4.81 -26.47 18.55
C ASP A 1 -4.36 -25.04 18.73
N ILE A 2 -4.97 -24.31 19.71
CA ILE A 2 -4.55 -22.99 20.15
C ILE A 2 -3.48 -23.19 21.22
N ALA A 3 -2.32 -22.55 21.04
CA ALA A 3 -1.22 -22.69 21.98
C ALA A 3 -1.01 -21.41 22.83
N TYR A 4 -1.24 -20.23 22.22
CA TYR A 4 -1.04 -18.95 22.88
C TYR A 4 -2.26 -18.07 22.63
N VAL A 5 -2.67 -17.31 23.65
CA VAL A 5 -3.79 -16.35 23.57
C VAL A 5 -3.30 -15.00 24.11
N ILE A 6 -3.49 -13.95 23.33
CA ILE A 6 -3.35 -12.57 23.77
C ILE A 6 -4.74 -12.00 23.94
N LYS A 7 -5.06 -11.52 25.14
CA LYS A 7 -6.36 -10.93 25.47
C LYS A 7 -6.19 -9.45 25.81
N ASP A 8 -7.01 -8.58 25.22
CA ASP A 8 -7.05 -7.16 25.56
C ASP A 8 -8.01 -6.85 26.70
N LYS A 9 -8.13 -5.58 27.09
CA LYS A 9 -8.98 -5.12 28.18
C LYS A 9 -10.48 -5.24 27.84
N GLU A 10 -10.83 -5.22 26.56
CA GLU A 10 -12.18 -5.37 26.04
C GLU A 10 -12.57 -6.84 25.83
N GLU A 11 -11.71 -7.77 26.27
CA GLU A 11 -11.89 -9.22 26.15
C GLU A 11 -11.76 -9.80 24.73
N ASN A 12 -11.26 -9.02 23.76
CA ASN A 12 -10.91 -9.57 22.45
C ASN A 12 -9.70 -10.48 22.57
N CYS A 13 -9.72 -11.60 21.86
CA CYS A 13 -8.65 -12.61 21.89
C CYS A 13 -8.00 -12.77 20.53
N LEU A 14 -6.67 -12.77 20.52
CA LEU A 14 -5.84 -13.24 19.41
C LEU A 14 -5.32 -14.63 19.75
N ASN A 15 -5.75 -15.63 18.99
CA ASN A 15 -5.41 -17.03 19.23
C ASN A 15 -4.34 -17.48 18.24
N PHE A 16 -3.25 -18.05 18.74
CA PHE A 16 -2.10 -18.47 17.95
C PHE A 16 -1.88 -19.98 18.01
N THR A 17 -1.31 -20.55 16.96
CA THR A 17 -0.83 -21.93 16.91
C THR A 17 0.49 -22.06 17.70
N THR A 18 0.94 -23.29 17.96
CA THR A 18 2.28 -23.60 18.54
C THR A 18 3.43 -23.04 17.72
N ALA A 19 3.25 -22.89 16.41
CA ALA A 19 4.24 -22.28 15.51
C ALA A 19 4.18 -20.74 15.45
N GLY A 20 3.33 -20.09 16.28
CA GLY A 20 3.21 -18.64 16.36
C GLY A 20 2.34 -17.98 15.27
N TYR A 21 1.61 -18.75 14.46
CA TYR A 21 0.70 -18.20 13.46
C TYR A 21 -0.64 -17.81 14.10
N LEU A 22 -1.17 -16.63 13.75
CA LEU A 22 -2.50 -16.20 14.16
C LEU A 22 -3.56 -17.13 13.54
N ARG A 23 -4.27 -17.86 14.36
CA ARG A 23 -5.31 -18.82 13.96
C ARG A 23 -6.69 -18.20 13.92
N SER A 24 -7.01 -17.37 14.91
CA SER A 24 -8.30 -16.70 14.97
C SER A 24 -8.25 -15.43 15.82
N ILE A 25 -9.19 -14.55 15.54
CA ILE A 25 -9.51 -13.36 16.32
C ILE A 25 -10.94 -13.52 16.79
N SER A 26 -11.19 -13.39 18.08
CA SER A 26 -12.55 -13.42 18.62
C SER A 26 -12.83 -12.22 19.51
N ASP A 27 -14.06 -11.72 19.49
CA ASP A 27 -14.53 -10.69 20.39
C ASP A 27 -15.12 -11.30 21.69
N ARG A 28 -15.47 -10.44 22.63
CA ARG A 28 -16.12 -10.83 23.89
C ARG A 28 -17.48 -11.52 23.72
N HIS A 29 -18.11 -11.39 22.54
CA HIS A 29 -19.42 -11.98 22.23
C HIS A 29 -19.31 -13.33 21.51
N GLY A 30 -18.05 -13.80 21.27
CA GLY A 30 -17.78 -15.06 20.58
C GLY A 30 -17.81 -14.97 19.06
N ASN A 31 -17.97 -13.77 18.47
CA ASN A 31 -17.77 -13.63 17.03
C ASN A 31 -16.31 -13.92 16.70
N THR A 32 -16.08 -14.79 15.74
CA THR A 32 -14.73 -15.29 15.46
C THR A 32 -14.39 -15.15 13.98
N LEU A 33 -13.22 -14.58 13.71
CA LEU A 33 -12.58 -14.60 12.39
C LEU A 33 -11.48 -15.66 12.43
N SER A 34 -11.54 -16.65 11.54
CA SER A 34 -10.61 -17.77 11.48
C SER A 34 -9.71 -17.69 10.26
N LEU A 35 -8.41 -17.98 10.44
CA LEU A 35 -7.41 -17.97 9.39
C LEU A 35 -6.88 -19.39 9.16
N LYS A 36 -6.75 -19.77 7.87
CA LYS A 36 -6.07 -21.00 7.47
C LYS A 36 -4.86 -20.67 6.61
N TYR A 37 -3.81 -21.48 6.76
CA TYR A 37 -2.53 -21.29 6.08
C TYR A 37 -2.21 -22.49 5.19
N THR A 38 -1.59 -22.20 4.06
CA THR A 38 -0.95 -23.18 3.19
C THR A 38 0.41 -22.63 2.77
N ASN A 39 1.47 -23.43 2.88
CA ASN A 39 2.85 -23.01 2.57
C ASN A 39 3.25 -21.70 3.26
N LEU A 40 2.91 -21.55 4.55
CA LEU A 40 3.20 -20.40 5.40
C LEU A 40 2.51 -19.08 4.96
N ARG A 41 1.53 -19.14 4.07
CA ARG A 41 0.71 -18.01 3.61
C ARG A 41 -0.75 -18.22 3.97
N ILE A 42 -1.47 -17.13 4.25
CA ILE A 42 -2.91 -17.20 4.51
C ILE A 42 -3.62 -17.68 3.25
N ALA A 43 -4.25 -18.84 3.32
CA ALA A 43 -5.01 -19.42 2.21
C ALA A 43 -6.48 -19.03 2.25
N SER A 44 -7.06 -18.91 3.46
CA SER A 44 -8.44 -18.45 3.62
C SER A 44 -8.68 -17.77 4.95
N ILE A 45 -9.66 -16.88 4.95
CA ILE A 45 -10.20 -16.19 6.13
C ILE A 45 -11.71 -16.49 6.15
N ALA A 46 -12.23 -16.99 7.26
CA ALA A 46 -13.66 -17.23 7.45
C ALA A 46 -14.18 -16.40 8.63
N ASP A 47 -15.34 -15.78 8.48
CA ASP A 47 -16.02 -15.08 9.57
C ASP A 47 -16.90 -16.01 10.41
N GLY A 48 -17.50 -15.50 11.48
CA GLY A 48 -18.36 -16.26 12.39
C GLY A 48 -19.62 -16.83 11.74
N ALA A 49 -20.05 -16.30 10.60
CA ALA A 49 -21.16 -16.81 9.80
C ALA A 49 -20.73 -17.87 8.77
N GLY A 50 -19.46 -18.24 8.75
CA GLY A 50 -18.89 -19.21 7.80
C GLY A 50 -18.63 -18.65 6.40
N ARG A 51 -18.79 -17.33 6.18
CA ARG A 51 -18.48 -16.71 4.90
C ARG A 51 -16.97 -16.69 4.71
N MET A 52 -16.50 -17.16 3.58
CA MET A 52 -15.07 -17.38 3.34
C MET A 52 -14.52 -16.50 2.24
N THR A 53 -13.38 -15.88 2.53
CA THR A 53 -12.51 -15.23 1.56
C THR A 53 -11.29 -16.12 1.34
N THR A 54 -10.95 -16.42 0.07
CA THR A 54 -9.77 -17.23 -0.29
C THR A 54 -8.70 -16.38 -0.96
N LEU A 55 -7.44 -16.74 -0.71
CA LEU A 55 -6.27 -16.07 -1.25
C LEU A 55 -5.45 -17.10 -2.05
N ALA A 56 -5.10 -16.74 -3.29
CA ALA A 56 -4.24 -17.55 -4.15
C ALA A 56 -2.93 -16.81 -4.42
N TYR A 57 -1.86 -17.59 -4.50
CA TYR A 57 -0.49 -17.08 -4.72
C TYR A 57 0.10 -17.74 -5.96
N ASP A 58 0.96 -17.02 -6.69
CA ASP A 58 1.88 -17.65 -7.62
C ASP A 58 2.95 -18.45 -6.85
N THR A 59 3.70 -19.24 -7.57
CA THR A 59 4.81 -20.02 -7.01
C THR A 59 6.11 -19.65 -7.73
N ASP A 60 7.20 -19.62 -6.97
CA ASP A 60 8.53 -19.53 -7.55
C ASP A 60 8.97 -20.86 -8.20
N SER A 61 10.16 -20.90 -8.76
CA SER A 61 10.73 -22.10 -9.39
C SER A 61 10.92 -23.29 -8.44
N ALA A 62 10.91 -23.04 -7.13
CA ALA A 62 10.96 -24.07 -6.09
C ALA A 62 9.57 -24.51 -5.60
N GLY A 63 8.48 -23.99 -6.21
CA GLY A 63 7.10 -24.26 -5.82
C GLY A 63 6.65 -23.55 -4.53
N LYS A 64 7.44 -22.59 -4.03
CA LYS A 64 7.10 -21.81 -2.84
C LYS A 64 6.18 -20.64 -3.20
N ALA A 65 5.13 -20.42 -2.41
CA ALA A 65 4.21 -19.30 -2.57
C ALA A 65 4.96 -17.95 -2.50
N ASN A 66 4.75 -17.12 -3.50
CA ASN A 66 5.50 -15.87 -3.71
C ASN A 66 4.58 -14.65 -3.62
N HIS A 67 3.91 -14.26 -4.70
CA HIS A 67 3.04 -13.09 -4.72
C HIS A 67 1.57 -13.49 -4.61
N LEU A 68 0.77 -12.65 -3.95
CA LEU A 68 -0.68 -12.78 -3.95
C LEU A 68 -1.21 -12.42 -5.34
N ILE A 69 -1.82 -13.36 -6.04
CA ILE A 69 -2.35 -13.15 -7.40
C ILE A 69 -3.87 -13.03 -7.46
N LYS A 70 -4.59 -13.50 -6.42
CA LYS A 70 -6.05 -13.46 -6.43
C LYS A 70 -6.62 -13.47 -5.01
N VAL A 71 -7.64 -12.66 -4.79
CA VAL A 71 -8.50 -12.71 -3.61
C VAL A 71 -9.93 -12.93 -4.08
N THR A 72 -10.60 -13.98 -3.58
CA THR A 72 -11.99 -14.31 -3.92
C THR A 72 -12.85 -14.17 -2.68
N GLY A 73 -13.87 -13.32 -2.76
CA GLY A 73 -14.83 -13.08 -1.70
C GLY A 73 -15.88 -14.20 -1.54
N PRO A 74 -16.72 -14.11 -0.51
CA PRO A 74 -17.80 -15.07 -0.28
C PRO A 74 -18.83 -15.12 -1.42
N ASP A 75 -18.98 -14.03 -2.17
CA ASP A 75 -19.85 -13.89 -3.35
C ASP A 75 -19.23 -14.46 -4.63
N GLN A 76 -18.11 -15.15 -4.53
CA GLN A 76 -17.30 -15.71 -5.62
C GLN A 76 -16.71 -14.66 -6.58
N LYS A 77 -16.86 -13.38 -6.29
CA LYS A 77 -16.18 -12.33 -7.05
C LYS A 77 -14.73 -12.23 -6.63
N SER A 78 -13.87 -11.87 -7.58
CA SER A 78 -12.44 -11.90 -7.37
C SER A 78 -11.77 -10.61 -7.79
N LYS A 79 -10.80 -10.19 -6.96
CA LYS A 79 -9.78 -9.18 -7.30
C LYS A 79 -8.49 -9.92 -7.66
N THR A 80 -7.87 -9.54 -8.80
CA THR A 80 -6.63 -10.18 -9.28
C THR A 80 -5.47 -9.18 -9.36
N PHE A 81 -4.26 -9.71 -9.20
CA PHE A 81 -3.02 -8.96 -9.18
C PHE A 81 -2.05 -9.60 -10.17
N ALA A 82 -1.48 -8.81 -11.07
CA ALA A 82 -0.48 -9.29 -12.02
C ALA A 82 0.90 -8.68 -11.72
N TYR A 83 1.93 -9.47 -11.93
CA TYR A 83 3.30 -9.08 -11.66
C TYR A 83 4.20 -9.35 -12.87
N THR A 84 5.21 -8.50 -13.05
CA THR A 84 6.28 -8.71 -14.03
C THR A 84 7.60 -8.35 -13.36
N ASN A 85 8.58 -9.23 -13.42
CA ASN A 85 9.90 -9.06 -12.78
C ASN A 85 9.80 -8.70 -11.28
N GLY A 86 8.81 -9.27 -10.56
CA GLY A 86 8.58 -9.02 -9.14
C GLY A 86 7.91 -7.67 -8.82
N CYS A 87 7.52 -6.88 -9.81
CA CYS A 87 6.78 -5.63 -9.64
C CYS A 87 5.30 -5.84 -9.97
N LEU A 88 4.39 -5.28 -9.16
CA LEU A 88 2.95 -5.31 -9.41
C LEU A 88 2.62 -4.46 -10.64
N THR A 89 2.12 -5.05 -11.73
CA THR A 89 1.84 -4.34 -12.98
C THR A 89 0.36 -4.03 -13.19
N SER A 90 -0.55 -4.76 -12.53
CA SER A 90 -1.96 -4.39 -12.52
C SER A 90 -2.76 -4.98 -11.38
N ILE A 91 -3.82 -4.29 -11.04
CA ILE A 91 -4.92 -4.76 -10.20
C ILE A 91 -6.18 -4.74 -11.05
N THR A 92 -6.89 -5.87 -11.11
CA THR A 92 -8.23 -5.94 -11.72
C THR A 92 -9.24 -6.16 -10.62
N ASP A 93 -10.22 -5.27 -10.51
CA ASP A 93 -11.25 -5.32 -9.48
C ASP A 93 -12.39 -6.28 -9.86
N ILE A 94 -13.33 -6.49 -8.94
CA ILE A 94 -14.48 -7.40 -9.07
C ILE A 94 -15.42 -7.03 -10.23
N ASP A 95 -15.44 -5.77 -10.66
CA ASP A 95 -16.20 -5.24 -11.79
C ASP A 95 -15.42 -5.25 -13.12
N ASN A 96 -14.25 -5.90 -13.14
CA ASN A 96 -13.29 -5.93 -14.24
C ASN A 96 -12.60 -4.57 -14.53
N SER A 97 -12.80 -3.57 -13.70
CA SER A 97 -12.05 -2.33 -13.80
C SER A 97 -10.57 -2.59 -13.48
N LYS A 98 -9.67 -1.90 -14.18
CA LYS A 98 -8.24 -2.21 -14.11
C LYS A 98 -7.41 -0.96 -13.86
N THR A 99 -6.60 -1.01 -12.80
CA THR A 99 -5.51 -0.05 -12.54
C THR A 99 -4.19 -0.67 -12.98
N THR A 100 -3.35 0.08 -13.68
CA THR A 100 -2.04 -0.40 -14.15
C THR A 100 -0.88 0.43 -13.60
N TYR A 101 0.26 -0.22 -13.43
CA TYR A 101 1.47 0.35 -12.87
C TYR A 101 2.63 0.10 -13.84
N THR A 102 3.42 1.13 -14.12
CA THR A 102 4.65 0.99 -14.89
C THR A 102 5.84 1.45 -14.06
N TYR A 103 6.99 0.90 -14.35
CA TYR A 103 8.20 1.10 -13.58
C TYR A 103 9.37 1.49 -14.49
N THR A 104 10.33 2.20 -13.92
CA THR A 104 11.62 2.44 -14.57
C THR A 104 12.42 1.14 -14.67
N THR A 105 13.52 1.16 -15.41
CA THR A 105 14.48 0.04 -15.47
C THR A 105 15.11 -0.28 -14.11
N THR A 106 15.14 0.68 -13.19
CA THR A 106 15.60 0.53 -11.80
C THR A 106 14.48 0.13 -10.83
N ARG A 107 13.30 -0.28 -11.33
CA ARG A 107 12.12 -0.71 -10.56
C ARG A 107 11.49 0.38 -9.68
N LEU A 108 11.68 1.64 -10.01
CA LEU A 108 10.94 2.74 -9.39
C LEU A 108 9.60 2.90 -10.09
N LEU A 109 8.52 3.14 -9.32
CA LEU A 109 7.18 3.36 -9.87
C LEU A 109 7.18 4.63 -10.73
N GLN A 110 6.93 4.48 -12.03
CA GLN A 110 6.96 5.61 -12.97
C GLN A 110 5.57 6.16 -13.25
N LYS A 111 4.55 5.29 -13.34
CA LYS A 111 3.20 5.69 -13.70
C LYS A 111 2.16 4.78 -13.07
N ILE A 112 1.06 5.38 -12.63
CA ILE A 112 -0.20 4.72 -12.29
C ILE A 112 -1.22 5.19 -13.32
N ARG A 113 -1.95 4.27 -13.94
CA ARG A 113 -3.13 4.58 -14.76
C ARG A 113 -4.35 4.00 -14.08
N ASN A 114 -5.28 4.88 -13.74
CA ASN A 114 -6.55 4.55 -13.09
C ASN A 114 -7.60 4.07 -14.08
N VAL A 115 -8.71 3.58 -13.55
CA VAL A 115 -9.86 3.05 -14.31
C VAL A 115 -10.48 4.11 -15.21
N ASP A 116 -10.57 5.36 -14.77
CA ASP A 116 -11.09 6.52 -15.50
C ASP A 116 -10.12 7.08 -16.54
N GLU A 117 -9.03 6.36 -16.80
CA GLU A 117 -7.93 6.75 -17.69
C GLU A 117 -7.09 7.93 -17.19
N SER A 118 -7.33 8.45 -15.99
CA SER A 118 -6.42 9.41 -15.38
C SER A 118 -5.09 8.74 -15.04
N GLU A 119 -4.01 9.51 -15.05
CA GLU A 119 -2.67 9.00 -14.78
C GLU A 119 -1.97 9.85 -13.73
N VAL A 120 -1.11 9.20 -12.93
CA VAL A 120 -0.16 9.88 -12.04
C VAL A 120 1.24 9.44 -12.45
N HIS A 121 2.09 10.39 -12.78
CA HIS A 121 3.47 10.17 -13.19
C HIS A 121 4.43 10.60 -12.10
N TYR A 122 5.50 9.84 -11.93
CA TYR A 122 6.57 10.09 -10.96
C TYR A 122 7.90 10.23 -11.68
N ASP A 123 8.55 11.38 -11.52
CA ASP A 123 9.92 11.61 -11.93
C ASP A 123 10.84 11.54 -10.72
N TYR A 124 12.04 11.04 -10.91
CA TYR A 124 13.03 10.84 -9.85
C TYR A 124 14.31 11.63 -10.12
N TYR A 125 15.03 11.96 -9.05
CA TYR A 125 16.41 12.38 -9.16
C TYR A 125 17.27 11.20 -9.62
N SER A 126 18.27 11.48 -10.47
CA SER A 126 19.12 10.44 -11.09
C SER A 126 20.15 9.82 -10.14
N GLN A 127 20.34 10.40 -8.95
CA GLN A 127 21.33 9.95 -7.97
C GLN A 127 20.68 9.15 -6.84
N ASN A 128 21.40 8.13 -6.33
CA ASN A 128 20.98 7.35 -5.17
C ASN A 128 21.14 8.17 -3.87
N PRO A 129 20.12 8.18 -2.95
CA PRO A 129 18.85 7.49 -3.08
C PRO A 129 17.94 8.17 -4.11
N TYR A 130 17.29 7.37 -4.95
CA TYR A 130 16.35 7.85 -5.97
C TYR A 130 15.11 8.46 -5.31
N ARG A 131 15.16 9.74 -5.02
CA ARG A 131 14.03 10.48 -4.42
C ARG A 131 13.10 10.99 -5.50
N VAL A 132 11.81 11.06 -5.20
CA VAL A 132 10.82 11.65 -6.09
C VAL A 132 11.16 13.12 -6.33
N LYS A 133 11.27 13.52 -7.59
CA LYS A 133 11.56 14.89 -8.03
C LYS A 133 10.30 15.66 -8.39
N LYS A 134 9.36 14.99 -9.07
CA LYS A 134 8.10 15.58 -9.51
C LYS A 134 7.01 14.50 -9.53
N ILE A 135 5.82 14.88 -9.13
CA ILE A 135 4.59 14.11 -9.33
C ILE A 135 3.72 14.94 -10.26
N THR A 136 3.16 14.32 -11.30
CA THR A 136 2.26 15.01 -12.25
C THR A 136 0.99 14.19 -12.42
N GLU A 137 -0.13 14.84 -12.28
CA GLU A 137 -1.45 14.26 -12.58
C GLU A 137 -1.83 14.57 -14.01
N TYR A 138 -2.39 13.58 -14.70
CA TYR A 138 -2.96 13.72 -16.03
C TYR A 138 -4.43 13.28 -15.98
N GLY A 139 -5.32 14.11 -16.50
CA GLY A 139 -6.70 13.75 -16.71
C GLY A 139 -6.86 12.85 -17.93
N ARG A 140 -8.08 12.40 -18.17
CA ARG A 140 -8.45 11.61 -19.34
C ARG A 140 -7.98 12.29 -20.64
N GLY A 141 -7.43 11.50 -21.57
CA GLY A 141 -6.85 12.01 -22.82
C GLY A 141 -5.49 12.70 -22.63
N SER A 142 -4.76 12.35 -21.56
CA SER A 142 -3.40 12.86 -21.26
C SER A 142 -3.32 14.38 -21.05
N LYS A 143 -4.42 15.00 -20.64
CA LYS A 143 -4.44 16.44 -20.32
C LYS A 143 -3.68 16.66 -18.98
N GLU A 144 -2.57 17.39 -19.02
CA GLU A 144 -1.77 17.70 -17.82
C GLU A 144 -2.59 18.51 -16.82
N GLY A 145 -2.73 17.96 -15.62
CA GLY A 145 -3.41 18.53 -14.46
C GLY A 145 -2.45 19.23 -13.50
N ASN A 146 -2.57 18.90 -12.22
CA ASN A 146 -1.70 19.43 -11.19
C ASN A 146 -0.33 18.76 -11.22
N SER A 147 0.67 19.49 -10.74
CA SER A 147 1.98 18.91 -10.48
C SER A 147 2.57 19.42 -9.19
N LEU A 148 3.36 18.56 -8.55
CA LEU A 148 4.07 18.86 -7.32
C LEU A 148 5.55 18.54 -7.54
N ARG A 149 6.42 19.52 -7.38
CA ARG A 149 7.88 19.36 -7.41
C ARG A 149 8.41 19.29 -6.00
N LEU A 150 9.31 18.34 -5.74
CA LEU A 150 9.96 18.12 -4.45
C LEU A 150 11.45 18.48 -4.58
N THR A 151 11.95 19.26 -3.62
CA THR A 151 13.38 19.58 -3.48
C THR A 151 13.79 19.26 -2.06
N TYR A 152 14.87 18.53 -1.91
CA TYR A 152 15.37 18.04 -0.63
C TYR A 152 16.60 18.82 -0.20
N GLY A 153 16.58 19.34 1.02
CA GLY A 153 17.71 19.98 1.70
C GLY A 153 18.12 19.19 2.94
N TYR A 154 19.07 19.71 3.70
CA TYR A 154 19.41 19.16 5.01
C TYR A 154 18.21 19.34 5.96
N ASN A 155 17.69 18.22 6.48
CA ASN A 155 16.51 18.17 7.35
C ASN A 155 15.32 18.99 6.85
N SER A 156 15.15 19.09 5.52
CA SER A 156 14.03 19.83 4.94
C SER A 156 13.57 19.27 3.61
N THR A 157 12.27 19.43 3.34
CA THR A 157 11.68 19.12 2.04
C THR A 157 10.82 20.31 1.61
N LYS A 158 11.12 20.84 0.42
CA LYS A 158 10.32 21.90 -0.20
C LYS A 158 9.41 21.26 -1.25
N PHE A 159 8.14 21.55 -1.15
CA PHE A 159 7.11 21.25 -2.13
C PHE A 159 6.81 22.51 -2.93
N THR A 160 6.69 22.39 -4.25
CA THR A 160 6.32 23.51 -5.13
C THR A 160 5.24 23.03 -6.09
N ASP A 161 4.08 23.68 -6.06
CA ASP A 161 2.96 23.36 -6.93
C ASP A 161 3.13 23.93 -8.35
N ARG A 162 2.17 23.62 -9.24
CA ARG A 162 2.14 24.12 -10.63
C ARG A 162 2.07 25.65 -10.74
N LYS A 163 1.50 26.33 -9.72
CA LYS A 163 1.41 27.80 -9.66
C LYS A 163 2.62 28.46 -9.00
N ASN A 164 3.71 27.68 -8.78
CA ASN A 164 4.92 28.11 -8.07
C ASN A 164 4.73 28.51 -6.60
N ARG A 165 3.60 28.13 -5.98
CA ARG A 165 3.44 28.25 -4.54
C ARG A 165 4.25 27.15 -3.88
N SER A 166 4.92 27.47 -2.79
CA SER A 166 5.78 26.48 -2.12
C SER A 166 5.50 26.38 -0.63
N GLU A 167 5.76 25.21 -0.11
CA GLU A 167 5.73 24.87 1.31
C GLU A 167 7.03 24.17 1.67
N ILE A 168 7.60 24.48 2.82
CA ILE A 168 8.84 23.88 3.30
C ILE A 168 8.57 23.21 4.64
N LEU A 169 8.78 21.90 4.71
CA LEU A 169 8.78 21.10 5.93
C LEU A 169 10.21 21.02 6.47
N ARG A 170 10.39 21.28 7.76
CA ARG A 170 11.66 21.12 8.48
C ARG A 170 11.54 20.04 9.54
N PHE A 171 12.59 19.25 9.66
CA PHE A 171 12.63 18.07 10.53
C PHE A 171 13.80 18.20 11.52
N ASP A 172 13.72 17.52 12.65
CA ASP A 172 14.88 17.27 13.50
C ASP A 172 15.77 16.14 12.94
N ASN A 173 16.87 15.83 13.63
CA ASN A 173 17.76 14.75 13.22
C ASN A 173 17.16 13.35 13.35
N SER A 174 16.05 13.21 14.06
CA SER A 174 15.30 11.97 14.22
C SER A 174 14.18 11.83 13.19
N GLY A 175 13.97 12.84 12.32
CA GLY A 175 12.94 12.87 11.29
C GLY A 175 11.57 13.37 11.78
N ASN A 176 11.47 13.89 13.00
CA ASN A 176 10.23 14.49 13.49
C ASN A 176 10.02 15.87 12.87
N LEU A 177 8.78 16.16 12.46
CA LEU A 177 8.42 17.46 11.89
C LEU A 177 8.49 18.55 12.97
N LEU A 178 9.31 19.58 12.72
CA LEU A 178 9.47 20.73 13.61
C LEU A 178 8.62 21.94 13.16
N HIS A 179 8.68 22.27 11.88
CA HIS A 179 8.03 23.47 11.33
C HIS A 179 7.51 23.22 9.93
N VAL A 180 6.41 23.89 9.61
CA VAL A 180 5.89 24.03 8.25
C VAL A 180 5.89 25.52 7.93
N HIS A 181 6.57 25.91 6.85
CA HIS A 181 6.58 27.26 6.33
C HIS A 181 5.82 27.29 5.00
N ASP A 182 4.82 28.15 4.88
CA ASP A 182 4.22 28.44 3.58
C ASP A 182 5.14 29.29 2.71
N GLY A 183 4.82 29.40 1.43
CA GLY A 183 5.61 30.19 0.47
C GLY A 183 5.57 31.70 0.72
N PHE A 184 4.79 32.18 1.69
CA PHE A 184 4.68 33.56 2.10
C PHE A 184 5.48 33.89 3.37
N GLY A 185 6.20 32.89 3.92
CA GLY A 185 7.04 33.06 5.10
C GLY A 185 6.32 32.91 6.45
N HIS A 186 5.05 32.51 6.45
CA HIS A 186 4.34 32.19 7.68
C HIS A 186 4.76 30.81 8.16
N ALA A 187 5.12 30.71 9.43
CA ALA A 187 5.51 29.44 10.06
C ALA A 187 4.41 28.95 11.01
N ALA A 188 3.99 27.71 10.85
CA ALA A 188 3.25 26.97 11.87
C ALA A 188 4.17 25.93 12.51
N SER A 189 4.31 25.93 13.83
CA SER A 189 5.03 24.87 14.53
C SER A 189 4.16 23.64 14.65
N ALA A 190 4.73 22.46 14.40
CA ALA A 190 4.08 21.19 14.77
C ALA A 190 3.97 21.13 16.31
N ARG A 191 2.79 20.81 16.83
CA ARG A 191 2.53 20.55 18.25
C ARG A 191 2.60 19.05 18.52
#